data_b7990fdaa508c01c62f683fc755144ce
#
_entry.id   b7990fdaa508c01c62f683fc755144ce
#
_cell.length_a   1.000
_cell.length_b   1.000
_cell.length_c   1.000
_cell.angle_alpha   90.00
_cell.angle_beta   90.00
_cell.angle_gamma   90.00
#
_symmetry.space_group_name_H-M   'P 1'
#
loop_
_entity.id
_entity.type
_entity.pdbx_description
1 polymer ?
#
loop_
_entity_poly.entity_id
_entity_poly.type
_entity_poly.pdbx_seq_one_letter_code
_entity_poly.pdbx_strand_id
1 'polypeptide(L)'
;MNQNLFAELPLVPELLRAIGEMGFSEPTPIQAQSIPLILEGRDVVGRSQTGTGKTAAFGIPAIQMVDPNLDRRMAQILLLCPTRELAVQACEELKKLAHHTRGVHVCAVYGGAPIERQIVQLKDANIVVGTPGRVMDHLRRRTLKISELRMVILDEADEMLSMGFREDIETILTQAPENRQTILFSATMPKEIMNLIDNYQKDPVLVEINKSQVALNSIEQFYYDIPTGRKNDALGLLLHYYAPSRSMVFCNTKKMVDDLAGWLLDHGFKAEGLHGDMKQSQRTVVMDAFKAGRTSILVATDVAARGIDVDDINCVFNYDIPQNAEYYVHRIGRTGRAGKSGSAYTLCCGRNQLRQMEQILRFAKAQATLAPVPMPDEILQKRREEGAQKLRTFLTGKTDFPYLDMVLSLMHTEDEQVPTFSAEQIAAAALELLYGAQQSDLPDATGLNREKKRRSPKDYVKFIIDAGYNARMVPNFIVGAIAERTGLSGRDIGKIEIFEDNTTVEIPQEQAEEVLSSMQDCRINGKKVRISVLPTEKRRKGADQKEKFKKDGKKASFEKSSFQNPRKRGFSENKNNSKRKKASYSERFASYTESSPENSSQNDKFRSKKHNKTRGKFHSKHK
;
A
#
# COMPACT_ATOMS: atom_id res chain seq x y z
N MET A 1 -13.16 -31.06 16.98
CA MET A 1 -13.50 -29.67 16.69
C MET A 1 -14.83 -29.71 15.99
N ASN A 2 -15.91 -29.21 16.59
CA ASN A 2 -17.22 -29.17 15.94
C ASN A 2 -17.12 -28.26 14.73
N GLN A 3 -17.32 -28.81 13.54
CA GLN A 3 -17.46 -28.04 12.31
C GLN A 3 -18.79 -27.29 12.43
N ASN A 4 -18.75 -25.98 12.69
CA ASN A 4 -19.95 -25.14 12.63
C ASN A 4 -20.39 -25.09 11.16
N LEU A 5 -21.46 -25.80 10.84
CA LEU A 5 -22.06 -25.79 9.50
C LEU A 5 -23.06 -24.63 9.38
N PHE A 6 -23.25 -24.07 8.19
CA PHE A 6 -24.34 -23.11 7.94
C PHE A 6 -25.70 -23.68 8.32
N ALA A 7 -25.87 -24.99 8.22
CA ALA A 7 -27.10 -25.69 8.61
C ALA A 7 -27.41 -25.64 10.11
N GLU A 8 -26.45 -25.34 10.96
CA GLU A 8 -26.64 -25.16 12.42
C GLU A 8 -27.12 -23.75 12.79
N LEU A 9 -27.01 -22.81 11.85
CA LEU A 9 -27.50 -21.45 12.04
C LEU A 9 -29.02 -21.38 11.81
N PRO A 10 -29.76 -20.50 12.52
CA PRO A 10 -31.22 -20.36 12.38
C PRO A 10 -31.59 -19.63 11.08
N LEU A 11 -31.24 -20.23 9.93
CA LEU A 11 -31.47 -19.68 8.60
C LEU A 11 -32.66 -20.34 7.93
N VAL A 12 -33.40 -19.58 7.13
CA VAL A 12 -34.50 -20.11 6.32
C VAL A 12 -33.97 -21.02 5.21
N PRO A 13 -34.73 -22.06 4.81
CA PRO A 13 -34.30 -23.07 3.82
C PRO A 13 -33.87 -22.47 2.49
N GLU A 14 -34.49 -21.38 2.06
CA GLU A 14 -34.20 -20.65 0.83
C GLU A 14 -32.77 -20.05 0.84
N LEU A 15 -32.33 -19.49 1.97
CA LEU A 15 -30.99 -19.00 2.14
C LEU A 15 -29.94 -20.11 2.20
N LEU A 16 -30.24 -21.21 2.93
CA LEU A 16 -29.36 -22.38 2.99
C LEU A 16 -29.13 -22.96 1.60
N ARG A 17 -30.18 -23.01 0.77
CA ARG A 17 -30.06 -23.45 -0.62
C ARG A 17 -29.17 -22.53 -1.44
N ALA A 18 -29.36 -21.21 -1.36
CA ALA A 18 -28.54 -20.23 -2.07
C ALA A 18 -27.05 -20.30 -1.65
N ILE A 19 -26.78 -20.44 -0.34
CA ILE A 19 -25.45 -20.62 0.23
C ILE A 19 -24.76 -21.87 -0.34
N GLY A 20 -25.50 -22.98 -0.42
CA GLY A 20 -25.01 -24.25 -1.01
C GLY A 20 -24.70 -24.12 -2.51
N GLU A 21 -25.57 -23.46 -3.29
CA GLU A 21 -25.33 -23.18 -4.71
C GLU A 21 -24.13 -22.25 -4.97
N MET A 22 -23.80 -21.37 -4.02
CA MET A 22 -22.59 -20.54 -4.06
C MET A 22 -21.31 -21.31 -3.65
N GLY A 23 -21.43 -22.59 -3.27
CA GLY A 23 -20.31 -23.44 -2.89
C GLY A 23 -19.77 -23.18 -1.48
N PHE A 24 -20.54 -22.52 -0.61
CA PHE A 24 -20.14 -22.28 0.78
C PHE A 24 -20.56 -23.49 1.64
N SER A 25 -19.59 -24.28 2.08
CA SER A 25 -19.82 -25.43 2.95
C SER A 25 -19.80 -25.08 4.44
N GLU A 26 -18.82 -24.25 4.84
CA GLU A 26 -18.57 -23.87 6.22
C GLU A 26 -18.48 -22.35 6.35
N PRO A 27 -19.05 -21.76 7.43
CA PRO A 27 -18.92 -20.34 7.68
C PRO A 27 -17.48 -19.97 8.05
N THR A 28 -16.97 -18.89 7.47
CA THR A 28 -15.72 -18.31 7.90
C THR A 28 -15.80 -17.81 9.36
N PRO A 29 -14.68 -17.63 10.06
CA PRO A 29 -14.71 -17.19 11.47
C PRO A 29 -15.51 -15.91 11.71
N ILE A 30 -15.49 -14.95 10.77
CA ILE A 30 -16.29 -13.72 10.88
C ILE A 30 -17.77 -14.00 10.70
N GLN A 31 -18.13 -14.90 9.79
CA GLN A 31 -19.52 -15.30 9.57
C GLN A 31 -20.08 -16.06 10.77
N ALA A 32 -19.33 -17.05 11.28
CA ALA A 32 -19.76 -17.86 12.42
C ALA A 32 -20.02 -17.03 13.69
N GLN A 33 -19.26 -15.94 13.90
CA GLN A 33 -19.45 -15.08 15.05
C GLN A 33 -20.48 -13.97 14.82
N SER A 34 -20.53 -13.38 13.60
CA SER A 34 -21.39 -12.22 13.35
C SER A 34 -22.83 -12.60 13.02
N ILE A 35 -23.07 -13.67 12.24
CA ILE A 35 -24.42 -14.03 11.79
C ILE A 35 -25.40 -14.26 12.95
N PRO A 36 -25.07 -15.04 13.99
CA PRO A 36 -25.99 -15.24 15.12
C PRO A 36 -26.35 -13.94 15.83
N LEU A 37 -25.33 -13.10 16.11
CA LEU A 37 -25.52 -11.82 16.81
C LEU A 37 -26.42 -10.86 16.02
N ILE A 38 -26.23 -10.82 14.69
CA ILE A 38 -27.06 -9.96 13.82
C ILE A 38 -28.51 -10.49 13.77
N LEU A 39 -28.70 -11.81 13.71
CA LEU A 39 -30.04 -12.42 13.74
C LEU A 39 -30.77 -12.19 15.09
N GLU A 40 -30.03 -12.09 16.20
CA GLU A 40 -30.54 -11.71 17.51
C GLU A 40 -30.92 -10.21 17.61
N GLY A 41 -30.68 -9.42 16.57
CA GLY A 41 -30.97 -7.98 16.55
C GLY A 41 -29.94 -7.12 17.28
N ARG A 42 -28.73 -7.65 17.59
CA ARG A 42 -27.65 -6.90 18.23
C ARG A 42 -26.92 -6.02 17.23
N ASP A 43 -26.53 -4.83 17.64
CA ASP A 43 -25.56 -4.03 16.88
C ASP A 43 -24.20 -4.71 16.92
N VAL A 44 -23.52 -4.75 15.79
CA VAL A 44 -22.23 -5.47 15.66
C VAL A 44 -21.17 -4.55 15.06
N VAL A 45 -19.99 -4.59 15.67
CA VAL A 45 -18.77 -4.01 15.12
C VAL A 45 -17.85 -5.15 14.70
N GLY A 46 -17.71 -5.37 13.38
CA GLY A 46 -16.84 -6.39 12.83
C GLY A 46 -15.47 -5.81 12.47
N ARG A 47 -14.41 -6.18 13.21
CA ARG A 47 -13.05 -5.83 12.85
C ARG A 47 -12.41 -6.94 12.03
N SER A 48 -12.38 -6.75 10.71
CA SER A 48 -11.78 -7.74 9.80
C SER A 48 -11.32 -7.12 8.49
N GLN A 49 -10.29 -7.72 7.87
CA GLN A 49 -9.76 -7.30 6.57
C GLN A 49 -10.70 -7.69 5.41
N THR A 50 -10.41 -7.16 4.20
CA THR A 50 -11.09 -7.57 2.96
C THR A 50 -10.82 -9.04 2.64
N GLY A 51 -11.78 -9.73 1.98
CA GLY A 51 -11.63 -11.14 1.59
C GLY A 51 -11.86 -12.16 2.70
N THR A 52 -12.41 -11.76 3.85
CA THR A 52 -12.76 -12.67 4.97
C THR A 52 -14.19 -13.22 4.89
N GLY A 53 -14.96 -12.83 3.86
CA GLY A 53 -16.36 -13.22 3.72
C GLY A 53 -17.34 -12.30 4.45
N LYS A 54 -17.00 -11.01 4.65
CA LYS A 54 -17.86 -10.01 5.32
C LYS A 54 -19.23 -9.86 4.65
N THR A 55 -19.28 -9.82 3.31
CA THR A 55 -20.53 -9.61 2.57
C THR A 55 -21.57 -10.66 2.94
N ALA A 56 -21.21 -11.93 3.04
CA ALA A 56 -22.11 -12.97 3.51
C ALA A 56 -22.42 -12.86 5.02
N ALA A 57 -21.46 -12.41 5.84
CA ALA A 57 -21.67 -12.26 7.29
C ALA A 57 -22.79 -11.28 7.63
N PHE A 58 -22.91 -10.17 6.90
CA PHE A 58 -24.03 -9.24 7.08
C PHE A 58 -25.17 -9.46 6.07
N GLY A 59 -24.89 -9.97 4.88
CA GLY A 59 -25.87 -10.13 3.81
C GLY A 59 -26.90 -11.22 4.10
N ILE A 60 -26.47 -12.36 4.66
CA ILE A 60 -27.37 -13.46 5.03
C ILE A 60 -28.44 -13.00 6.03
N PRO A 61 -28.09 -12.42 7.19
CA PRO A 61 -29.10 -11.93 8.14
C PRO A 61 -29.90 -10.73 7.59
N ALA A 62 -29.29 -9.86 6.78
CA ALA A 62 -29.98 -8.74 6.16
C ALA A 62 -31.11 -9.21 5.23
N ILE A 63 -30.87 -10.25 4.41
CA ILE A 63 -31.89 -10.83 3.53
C ILE A 63 -33.00 -11.48 4.35
N GLN A 64 -32.66 -12.23 5.41
CA GLN A 64 -33.64 -12.89 6.27
C GLN A 64 -34.52 -11.90 7.03
N MET A 65 -34.04 -10.69 7.29
CA MET A 65 -34.76 -9.66 8.02
C MET A 65 -35.79 -8.91 7.16
N VAL A 66 -35.72 -9.01 5.82
CA VAL A 66 -36.67 -8.31 4.93
C VAL A 66 -38.08 -8.84 5.14
N ASP A 67 -39.03 -7.94 5.40
CA ASP A 67 -40.44 -8.24 5.44
C ASP A 67 -41.06 -8.04 4.05
N PRO A 68 -41.49 -9.12 3.36
CA PRO A 68 -42.05 -9.03 2.02
C PRO A 68 -43.44 -8.36 1.96
N ASN A 69 -44.11 -8.18 3.12
CA ASN A 69 -45.44 -7.58 3.19
C ASN A 69 -45.41 -6.03 3.29
N LEU A 70 -44.26 -5.43 3.57
CA LEU A 70 -44.12 -3.98 3.58
C LEU A 70 -44.12 -3.41 2.15
N ASP A 71 -44.47 -2.10 2.03
CA ASP A 71 -44.43 -1.40 0.73
C ASP A 71 -43.04 -1.51 0.10
N ARG A 72 -42.96 -2.14 -1.07
CA ARG A 72 -41.73 -2.35 -1.83
C ARG A 72 -40.98 -1.05 -2.15
N ARG A 73 -41.66 0.10 -2.11
CA ARG A 73 -41.04 1.42 -2.31
C ARG A 73 -40.27 1.94 -1.10
N MET A 74 -40.27 1.20 0.00
CA MET A 74 -39.55 1.53 1.22
C MET A 74 -38.32 0.67 1.35
N ALA A 75 -37.13 1.28 1.45
CA ALA A 75 -35.93 0.55 1.79
C ALA A 75 -35.99 0.08 3.25
N GLN A 76 -35.78 -1.21 3.46
CA GLN A 76 -35.70 -1.84 4.79
C GLN A 76 -34.24 -2.03 5.23
N ILE A 77 -33.34 -2.26 4.27
CA ILE A 77 -31.90 -2.44 4.50
C ILE A 77 -31.13 -1.44 3.64
N LEU A 78 -30.20 -0.74 4.25
CA LEU A 78 -29.27 0.16 3.58
C LEU A 78 -27.85 -0.27 3.87
N LEU A 79 -27.11 -0.64 2.80
CA LEU A 79 -25.67 -0.94 2.86
C LEU A 79 -24.89 0.22 2.24
N LEU A 80 -23.98 0.82 2.98
CA LEU A 80 -23.07 1.86 2.51
C LEU A 80 -21.69 1.25 2.25
N CYS A 81 -21.13 1.55 1.06
CA CYS A 81 -19.82 1.12 0.61
C CYS A 81 -18.99 2.33 0.13
N PRO A 82 -17.65 2.32 0.29
CA PRO A 82 -16.79 3.47 -0.08
C PRO A 82 -16.72 3.71 -1.58
N THR A 83 -16.78 2.67 -2.40
CA THR A 83 -16.60 2.76 -3.86
C THR A 83 -17.78 2.19 -4.63
N ARG A 84 -17.87 2.58 -5.90
CA ARG A 84 -18.90 2.10 -6.83
C ARG A 84 -18.76 0.63 -7.10
N GLU A 85 -17.53 0.18 -7.27
CA GLU A 85 -17.16 -1.20 -7.54
C GLU A 85 -17.62 -2.12 -6.41
N LEU A 86 -17.33 -1.74 -5.15
CA LEU A 86 -17.80 -2.49 -3.98
C LEU A 86 -19.33 -2.49 -3.87
N ALA A 87 -19.99 -1.37 -4.16
CA ALA A 87 -21.45 -1.32 -4.13
C ALA A 87 -22.09 -2.24 -5.19
N VAL A 88 -21.50 -2.31 -6.39
CA VAL A 88 -21.97 -3.22 -7.44
C VAL A 88 -21.71 -4.68 -7.05
N GLN A 89 -20.50 -4.99 -6.58
CA GLN A 89 -20.12 -6.33 -6.14
C GLN A 89 -21.01 -6.82 -5.00
N ALA A 90 -21.17 -6.04 -3.93
CA ALA A 90 -22.02 -6.39 -2.81
C ALA A 90 -23.49 -6.58 -3.25
N CYS A 91 -23.99 -5.75 -4.19
CA CYS A 91 -25.32 -5.91 -4.76
C CYS A 91 -25.47 -7.24 -5.53
N GLU A 92 -24.45 -7.62 -6.31
CA GLU A 92 -24.48 -8.91 -7.04
C GLU A 92 -24.41 -10.11 -6.11
N GLU A 93 -23.57 -10.05 -5.06
CA GLU A 93 -23.49 -11.10 -4.04
C GLU A 93 -24.80 -11.24 -3.27
N LEU A 94 -25.41 -10.11 -2.84
CA LEU A 94 -26.72 -10.12 -2.17
C LEU A 94 -27.82 -10.66 -3.08
N LYS A 95 -27.81 -10.38 -4.38
CA LYS A 95 -28.75 -10.96 -5.35
C LYS A 95 -28.61 -12.46 -5.46
N LYS A 96 -27.37 -12.99 -5.47
CA LYS A 96 -27.11 -14.43 -5.48
C LYS A 96 -27.64 -15.08 -4.19
N LEU A 97 -27.35 -14.49 -3.04
CA LEU A 97 -27.86 -14.98 -1.75
C LEU A 97 -29.39 -14.92 -1.67
N ALA A 98 -30.04 -13.88 -2.24
CA ALA A 98 -31.48 -13.72 -2.25
C ALA A 98 -32.20 -14.51 -3.34
N HIS A 99 -31.48 -15.29 -4.17
CA HIS A 99 -32.03 -15.91 -5.40
C HIS A 99 -33.31 -16.72 -5.16
N HIS A 100 -33.40 -17.45 -4.07
CA HIS A 100 -34.56 -18.26 -3.73
C HIS A 100 -35.54 -17.55 -2.78
N THR A 101 -35.19 -16.38 -2.22
CA THR A 101 -36.00 -15.64 -1.26
C THR A 101 -36.99 -14.72 -1.99
N ARG A 102 -38.28 -15.07 -1.92
CA ARG A 102 -39.34 -14.28 -2.59
C ARG A 102 -39.51 -12.91 -1.96
N GLY A 103 -39.73 -11.90 -2.79
CA GLY A 103 -40.00 -10.52 -2.33
C GLY A 103 -38.79 -9.71 -1.94
N VAL A 104 -37.58 -10.25 -2.04
CA VAL A 104 -36.33 -9.52 -1.83
C VAL A 104 -35.80 -8.95 -3.13
N HIS A 105 -35.65 -7.63 -3.19
CA HIS A 105 -35.17 -6.90 -4.35
C HIS A 105 -33.98 -6.00 -3.98
N VAL A 106 -32.81 -6.30 -4.55
CA VAL A 106 -31.56 -5.59 -4.26
C VAL A 106 -31.23 -4.61 -5.39
N CYS A 107 -30.96 -3.35 -5.04
CA CYS A 107 -30.59 -2.29 -5.98
C CYS A 107 -29.27 -1.62 -5.58
N ALA A 108 -28.40 -1.34 -6.58
CA ALA A 108 -27.19 -0.56 -6.36
C ALA A 108 -27.37 0.91 -6.80
N VAL A 109 -26.98 1.86 -5.93
CA VAL A 109 -27.00 3.31 -6.20
C VAL A 109 -25.60 3.92 -5.99
N TYR A 110 -25.01 4.46 -7.05
CA TYR A 110 -23.64 4.99 -7.02
C TYR A 110 -23.45 6.12 -8.03
N GLY A 111 -22.46 6.96 -7.79
CA GLY A 111 -22.14 8.11 -8.65
C GLY A 111 -21.60 7.67 -10.03
N GLY A 112 -21.80 8.51 -11.05
CA GLY A 112 -21.29 8.25 -12.42
C GLY A 112 -22.17 7.37 -13.30
N ALA A 113 -23.22 6.76 -12.75
CA ALA A 113 -24.29 6.13 -13.53
C ALA A 113 -25.50 7.10 -13.69
N PRO A 114 -26.30 6.96 -14.76
CA PRO A 114 -27.52 7.77 -14.94
C PRO A 114 -28.49 7.60 -13.75
N ILE A 115 -28.88 8.72 -13.15
CA ILE A 115 -29.69 8.70 -11.93
C ILE A 115 -31.12 8.22 -12.21
N GLU A 116 -31.62 8.48 -13.41
CA GLU A 116 -32.97 8.09 -13.85
C GLU A 116 -33.17 6.58 -13.79
N ARG A 117 -32.17 5.80 -14.21
CA ARG A 117 -32.20 4.33 -14.12
C ARG A 117 -32.26 3.85 -12.67
N GLN A 118 -31.52 4.51 -11.80
CA GLN A 118 -31.51 4.17 -10.36
C GLN A 118 -32.86 4.53 -9.72
N ILE A 119 -33.49 5.64 -10.09
CA ILE A 119 -34.83 6.02 -9.63
C ILE A 119 -35.88 4.93 -10.01
N VAL A 120 -35.78 4.38 -11.20
CA VAL A 120 -36.69 3.30 -11.61
C VAL A 120 -36.46 2.03 -10.77
N GLN A 121 -35.20 1.66 -10.56
CA GLN A 121 -34.85 0.47 -9.76
C GLN A 121 -35.23 0.60 -8.29
N LEU A 122 -35.13 1.80 -7.72
CA LEU A 122 -35.47 2.06 -6.32
C LEU A 122 -36.97 1.91 -6.04
N LYS A 123 -37.85 1.91 -7.05
CA LYS A 123 -39.30 1.75 -6.85
C LYS A 123 -39.70 0.40 -6.28
N ASP A 124 -38.86 -0.62 -6.52
CA ASP A 124 -39.15 -1.98 -6.08
C ASP A 124 -38.08 -2.53 -5.13
N ALA A 125 -37.09 -1.71 -4.73
CA ALA A 125 -35.96 -2.16 -3.92
C ALA A 125 -36.24 -2.03 -2.42
N ASN A 126 -36.13 -3.14 -1.70
CA ASN A 126 -36.16 -3.17 -0.24
C ASN A 126 -34.74 -3.30 0.39
N ILE A 127 -33.74 -3.74 -0.39
CA ILE A 127 -32.32 -3.67 -0.03
C ILE A 127 -31.62 -2.71 -0.99
N VAL A 128 -31.05 -1.65 -0.43
CA VAL A 128 -30.33 -0.63 -1.20
C VAL A 128 -28.86 -0.66 -0.81
N VAL A 129 -27.99 -0.85 -1.82
CA VAL A 129 -26.54 -0.81 -1.67
C VAL A 129 -26.03 0.47 -2.33
N GLY A 130 -25.28 1.31 -1.62
CA GLY A 130 -24.89 2.57 -2.23
C GLY A 130 -23.62 3.21 -1.71
N THR A 131 -23.09 4.14 -2.52
CA THR A 131 -22.04 5.06 -2.05
C THR A 131 -22.68 6.25 -1.34
N PRO A 132 -22.10 6.76 -0.22
CA PRO A 132 -22.75 7.78 0.63
C PRO A 132 -23.27 8.99 -0.15
N GLY A 133 -22.44 9.63 -0.97
CA GLY A 133 -22.83 10.81 -1.75
C GLY A 133 -24.01 10.59 -2.70
N ARG A 134 -24.15 9.40 -3.35
CA ARG A 134 -25.29 9.10 -4.22
C ARG A 134 -26.56 8.75 -3.42
N VAL A 135 -26.41 8.10 -2.27
CA VAL A 135 -27.52 7.88 -1.33
C VAL A 135 -28.07 9.23 -0.88
N MET A 136 -27.20 10.19 -0.52
CA MET A 136 -27.59 11.57 -0.19
C MET A 136 -28.32 12.27 -1.34
N ASP A 137 -27.88 12.10 -2.60
CA ASP A 137 -28.58 12.66 -3.77
C ASP A 137 -30.03 12.11 -3.87
N HIS A 138 -30.22 10.82 -3.67
CA HIS A 138 -31.53 10.19 -3.70
C HIS A 138 -32.43 10.61 -2.52
N LEU A 139 -31.86 10.79 -1.32
CA LEU A 139 -32.57 11.33 -0.15
C LEU A 139 -33.03 12.77 -0.38
N ARG A 140 -32.14 13.66 -0.87
CA ARG A 140 -32.48 15.05 -1.21
C ARG A 140 -33.57 15.14 -2.28
N ARG A 141 -33.58 14.23 -3.25
CA ARG A 141 -34.60 14.12 -4.31
C ARG A 141 -35.86 13.39 -3.86
N ARG A 142 -35.88 12.85 -2.63
CA ARG A 142 -37.00 12.04 -2.09
C ARG A 142 -37.33 10.81 -2.95
N THR A 143 -36.38 10.31 -3.71
CA THR A 143 -36.50 9.11 -4.55
C THR A 143 -36.11 7.83 -3.80
N LEU A 144 -35.37 7.93 -2.71
CA LEU A 144 -35.10 6.89 -1.73
C LEU A 144 -35.83 7.26 -0.42
N LYS A 145 -36.65 6.34 0.07
CA LYS A 145 -37.39 6.48 1.33
C LYS A 145 -36.78 5.52 2.34
N ILE A 146 -36.35 6.04 3.50
CA ILE A 146 -35.66 5.29 4.54
C ILE A 146 -36.40 5.27 5.88
N SER A 147 -37.68 5.67 5.91
CA SER A 147 -38.50 5.66 7.14
C SER A 147 -38.77 4.28 7.72
N GLU A 148 -38.66 3.24 6.91
CA GLU A 148 -38.88 1.83 7.30
C GLU A 148 -37.56 1.03 7.38
N LEU A 149 -36.41 1.73 7.51
CA LEU A 149 -35.13 1.03 7.65
C LEU A 149 -35.07 0.26 8.96
N ARG A 150 -34.86 -1.03 8.82
CA ARG A 150 -34.68 -1.99 9.93
C ARG A 150 -33.19 -2.20 10.23
N MET A 151 -32.32 -2.08 9.19
CA MET A 151 -30.88 -2.24 9.35
C MET A 151 -30.11 -1.27 8.47
N VAL A 152 -29.04 -0.70 9.02
CA VAL A 152 -28.00 0.03 8.28
C VAL A 152 -26.67 -0.69 8.45
N ILE A 153 -25.98 -0.92 7.35
CA ILE A 153 -24.68 -1.59 7.31
C ILE A 153 -23.66 -0.61 6.73
N LEU A 154 -22.54 -0.44 7.43
CA LEU A 154 -21.39 0.33 6.97
C LEU A 154 -20.26 -0.66 6.67
N ASP A 155 -19.96 -0.89 5.40
CA ASP A 155 -18.82 -1.74 5.01
C ASP A 155 -17.61 -0.90 4.63
N GLU A 156 -16.42 -1.29 5.11
CA GLU A 156 -15.19 -0.51 5.01
C GLU A 156 -15.37 0.94 5.50
N ALA A 157 -15.92 1.07 6.71
CA ALA A 157 -16.27 2.38 7.28
C ALA A 157 -15.07 3.32 7.41
N ASP A 158 -13.90 2.82 7.82
CA ASP A 158 -12.64 3.56 7.88
C ASP A 158 -12.27 4.16 6.52
N GLU A 159 -12.49 3.41 5.44
CA GLU A 159 -12.24 3.88 4.10
C GLU A 159 -13.21 4.98 3.67
N MET A 160 -14.49 4.85 4.00
CA MET A 160 -15.47 5.91 3.74
C MET A 160 -15.09 7.21 4.44
N LEU A 161 -14.63 7.14 5.69
CA LEU A 161 -14.16 8.32 6.43
C LEU A 161 -12.90 8.92 5.81
N SER A 162 -11.93 8.07 5.41
CA SER A 162 -10.71 8.54 4.75
C SER A 162 -10.97 9.25 3.42
N MET A 163 -12.07 8.91 2.74
CA MET A 163 -12.54 9.53 1.50
C MET A 163 -13.37 10.81 1.72
N GLY A 164 -13.61 11.21 2.97
CA GLY A 164 -14.34 12.43 3.32
C GLY A 164 -15.87 12.28 3.39
N PHE A 165 -16.40 11.06 3.40
CA PHE A 165 -17.85 10.81 3.47
C PHE A 165 -18.44 10.89 4.89
N ARG A 166 -17.69 11.42 5.85
CA ARG A 166 -18.12 11.49 7.25
C ARG A 166 -19.47 12.19 7.40
N GLU A 167 -19.58 13.41 6.88
CA GLU A 167 -20.81 14.23 6.98
C GLU A 167 -22.01 13.57 6.29
N ASP A 168 -21.77 12.93 5.13
CA ASP A 168 -22.83 12.21 4.42
C ASP A 168 -23.33 11.02 5.24
N ILE A 169 -22.42 10.24 5.85
CA ILE A 169 -22.76 9.08 6.69
C ILE A 169 -23.54 9.53 7.94
N GLU A 170 -23.04 10.51 8.67
CA GLU A 170 -23.71 11.05 9.87
C GLU A 170 -25.11 11.58 9.52
N THR A 171 -25.26 12.26 8.38
CA THR A 171 -26.56 12.76 7.90
C THR A 171 -27.52 11.62 7.57
N ILE A 172 -27.06 10.57 6.90
CA ILE A 172 -27.88 9.37 6.58
C ILE A 172 -28.33 8.68 7.86
N LEU A 173 -27.39 8.46 8.80
CA LEU A 173 -27.68 7.80 10.08
C LEU A 173 -28.66 8.60 10.95
N THR A 174 -28.58 9.92 10.92
CA THR A 174 -29.51 10.81 11.65
C THR A 174 -30.92 10.81 11.05
N GLN A 175 -31.06 10.63 9.74
CA GLN A 175 -32.38 10.55 9.07
C GLN A 175 -33.02 9.17 9.15
N ALA A 176 -32.25 8.13 9.45
CA ALA A 176 -32.74 6.77 9.61
C ALA A 176 -33.47 6.59 10.95
N PRO A 177 -34.45 5.65 11.08
CA PRO A 177 -35.15 5.39 12.32
C PRO A 177 -34.21 5.07 13.48
N GLU A 178 -34.57 5.53 14.70
CA GLU A 178 -33.75 5.27 15.90
C GLU A 178 -33.76 3.81 16.35
N ASN A 179 -34.81 3.07 16.04
CA ASN A 179 -34.96 1.66 16.41
C ASN A 179 -34.35 0.68 15.40
N ARG A 180 -33.59 1.19 14.43
CA ARG A 180 -32.84 0.35 13.49
C ARG A 180 -31.71 -0.42 14.19
N GLN A 181 -31.30 -1.52 13.60
CA GLN A 181 -30.04 -2.19 13.88
C GLN A 181 -28.91 -1.54 13.06
N THR A 182 -27.74 -1.33 13.65
CA THR A 182 -26.59 -0.74 12.95
C THR A 182 -25.40 -1.70 12.99
N ILE A 183 -24.93 -2.10 11.81
CA ILE A 183 -23.78 -3.02 11.63
C ILE A 183 -22.64 -2.24 11.03
N LEU A 184 -21.45 -2.32 11.61
CA LEU A 184 -20.26 -1.63 11.14
C LEU A 184 -19.13 -2.63 10.92
N PHE A 185 -18.59 -2.67 9.70
CA PHE A 185 -17.38 -3.39 9.39
C PHE A 185 -16.25 -2.41 9.04
N SER A 186 -15.09 -2.60 9.68
CA SER A 186 -13.91 -1.78 9.49
C SER A 186 -12.64 -2.61 9.67
N ALA A 187 -11.59 -2.31 8.94
CA ALA A 187 -10.27 -2.92 9.17
C ALA A 187 -9.55 -2.26 10.34
N THR A 188 -9.77 -0.96 10.54
CA THR A 188 -9.13 -0.14 11.56
C THR A 188 -10.14 0.58 12.44
N MET A 189 -9.71 0.97 13.65
CA MET A 189 -10.55 1.64 14.64
C MET A 189 -9.96 3.01 15.06
N PRO A 190 -9.84 3.96 14.12
CA PRO A 190 -9.44 5.32 14.47
C PRO A 190 -10.51 6.01 15.33
N LYS A 191 -10.17 7.16 15.89
CA LYS A 191 -11.09 7.91 16.78
C LYS A 191 -12.41 8.28 16.10
N GLU A 192 -12.36 8.54 14.82
CA GLU A 192 -13.53 8.88 14.00
C GLU A 192 -14.52 7.71 13.91
N ILE A 193 -14.03 6.48 13.76
CA ILE A 193 -14.85 5.26 13.79
C ILE A 193 -15.42 5.04 15.19
N MET A 194 -14.62 5.21 16.25
CA MET A 194 -15.12 5.11 17.63
C MET A 194 -16.25 6.12 17.90
N ASN A 195 -16.13 7.34 17.41
CA ASN A 195 -17.19 8.34 17.52
C ASN A 195 -18.49 7.94 16.79
N LEU A 196 -18.37 7.28 15.61
CA LEU A 196 -19.57 6.75 14.92
C LEU A 196 -20.23 5.63 15.72
N ILE A 197 -19.43 4.72 16.29
CA ILE A 197 -19.92 3.63 17.15
C ILE A 197 -20.67 4.23 18.36
N ASP A 198 -20.03 5.13 19.10
CA ASP A 198 -20.58 5.74 20.33
C ASP A 198 -21.88 6.52 20.08
N ASN A 199 -22.02 7.16 18.90
CA ASN A 199 -23.17 8.00 18.60
C ASN A 199 -24.34 7.27 17.93
N TYR A 200 -24.08 6.18 17.18
CA TYR A 200 -25.08 5.60 16.28
C TYR A 200 -25.31 4.10 16.48
N GLN A 201 -24.60 3.44 17.40
CA GLN A 201 -24.85 2.04 17.79
C GLN A 201 -25.31 1.92 19.24
N LYS A 202 -26.10 0.89 19.53
CA LYS A 202 -26.66 0.59 20.86
C LYS A 202 -26.01 -0.68 21.41
N ASP A 203 -25.19 -0.56 22.44
CA ASP A 203 -24.50 -1.67 23.11
C ASP A 203 -23.90 -2.68 22.09
N PRO A 204 -23.01 -2.22 21.19
CA PRO A 204 -22.52 -3.03 20.09
C PRO A 204 -21.61 -4.16 20.58
N VAL A 205 -21.71 -5.32 19.91
CA VAL A 205 -20.80 -6.44 20.14
C VAL A 205 -19.61 -6.33 19.19
N LEU A 206 -18.39 -6.31 19.76
CA LEU A 206 -17.16 -6.32 18.98
C LEU A 206 -16.81 -7.77 18.56
N VAL A 207 -16.79 -8.02 17.26
CA VAL A 207 -16.29 -9.26 16.65
C VAL A 207 -14.96 -8.98 15.98
N GLU A 208 -13.89 -9.51 16.55
CA GLU A 208 -12.53 -9.27 16.06
C GLU A 208 -11.87 -10.57 15.58
N ILE A 209 -11.47 -10.60 14.33
CA ILE A 209 -10.74 -11.74 13.74
C ILE A 209 -9.29 -11.35 13.52
N ASN A 210 -8.42 -11.81 14.40
CA ASN A 210 -6.97 -11.56 14.37
C ASN A 210 -6.25 -12.43 13.31
N LYS A 211 -6.65 -12.36 12.04
CA LYS A 211 -5.96 -13.05 10.93
C LYS A 211 -4.93 -12.18 10.18
N SER A 212 -4.76 -10.93 10.56
CA SER A 212 -3.87 -9.99 9.84
C SER A 212 -2.42 -10.48 9.72
N GLN A 213 -1.89 -11.16 10.71
CA GLN A 213 -0.52 -11.70 10.66
C GLN A 213 -0.39 -12.94 9.78
N VAL A 214 -1.41 -13.81 9.74
CA VAL A 214 -1.36 -15.04 8.93
C VAL A 214 -1.44 -14.71 7.43
N ALA A 215 -2.28 -13.75 7.04
CA ALA A 215 -2.40 -13.33 5.65
C ALA A 215 -1.14 -12.59 5.14
N LEU A 216 -0.47 -11.80 6.00
CA LEU A 216 0.78 -11.14 5.64
C LEU A 216 1.95 -12.11 5.50
N ASN A 217 1.95 -13.20 6.29
CA ASN A 217 2.99 -14.23 6.25
C ASN A 217 2.93 -15.13 5.01
N SER A 218 1.78 -15.17 4.30
CA SER A 218 1.64 -15.90 3.04
C SER A 218 2.11 -15.11 1.82
N ILE A 219 2.47 -13.82 2.00
CA ILE A 219 2.94 -12.94 0.94
C ILE A 219 4.44 -12.73 1.11
N GLU A 220 5.22 -13.13 0.10
CA GLU A 220 6.64 -12.81 0.03
C GLU A 220 6.81 -11.33 -0.27
N GLN A 221 7.63 -10.63 0.53
CA GLN A 221 7.73 -9.16 0.45
C GLN A 221 9.19 -8.74 0.25
N PHE A 222 9.40 -7.94 -0.79
CA PHE A 222 10.71 -7.39 -1.14
C PHE A 222 10.63 -5.88 -1.32
N TYR A 223 11.72 -5.18 -1.04
CA TYR A 223 11.86 -3.77 -1.41
C TYR A 223 13.24 -3.49 -1.99
N TYR A 224 13.34 -2.48 -2.84
CA TYR A 224 14.49 -2.20 -3.69
C TYR A 224 14.96 -0.77 -3.49
N ASP A 225 16.27 -0.55 -3.39
CA ASP A 225 16.88 0.80 -3.38
C ASP A 225 17.17 1.24 -4.81
N ILE A 226 16.30 2.07 -5.36
CA ILE A 226 16.36 2.52 -6.75
C ILE A 226 16.95 3.92 -6.84
N PRO A 227 17.89 4.20 -7.76
CA PRO A 227 18.34 5.55 -8.05
C PRO A 227 17.19 6.44 -8.53
N THR A 228 17.24 7.72 -8.17
CA THR A 228 16.23 8.69 -8.60
C THR A 228 16.14 8.76 -10.13
N GLY A 229 14.94 8.72 -10.67
CA GLY A 229 14.68 8.76 -12.12
C GLY A 229 14.76 7.40 -12.84
N ARG A 230 15.06 6.29 -12.13
CA ARG A 230 15.23 4.96 -12.74
C ARG A 230 14.15 3.95 -12.32
N LYS A 231 13.02 4.42 -11.78
CA LYS A 231 11.93 3.53 -11.33
C LYS A 231 11.29 2.74 -12.48
N ASN A 232 11.12 3.35 -13.66
CA ASN A 232 10.51 2.68 -14.80
C ASN A 232 11.38 1.51 -15.25
N ASP A 233 12.68 1.73 -15.42
CA ASP A 233 13.63 0.69 -15.82
C ASP A 233 13.65 -0.46 -14.79
N ALA A 234 13.71 -0.10 -13.50
CA ALA A 234 13.68 -1.09 -12.43
C ALA A 234 12.39 -1.91 -12.44
N LEU A 235 11.23 -1.27 -12.62
CA LEU A 235 9.94 -1.96 -12.71
C LEU A 235 9.91 -2.90 -13.94
N GLY A 236 10.38 -2.42 -15.10
CA GLY A 236 10.46 -3.24 -16.32
C GLY A 236 11.31 -4.49 -16.12
N LEU A 237 12.49 -4.35 -15.51
CA LEU A 237 13.37 -5.50 -15.20
C LEU A 237 12.70 -6.48 -14.22
N LEU A 238 12.03 -5.98 -13.19
CA LEU A 238 11.28 -6.82 -12.24
C LEU A 238 10.12 -7.55 -12.92
N LEU A 239 9.37 -6.88 -13.78
CA LEU A 239 8.29 -7.50 -14.56
C LEU A 239 8.82 -8.58 -15.50
N HIS A 240 9.98 -8.36 -16.14
CA HIS A 240 10.62 -9.38 -16.97
C HIS A 240 11.17 -10.56 -16.17
N TYR A 241 11.71 -10.29 -14.98
CA TYR A 241 12.29 -11.33 -14.12
C TYR A 241 11.24 -12.24 -13.49
N TYR A 242 10.17 -11.63 -12.93
CA TYR A 242 9.11 -12.39 -12.25
C TYR A 242 8.03 -12.89 -13.19
N ALA A 243 7.87 -12.25 -14.35
CA ALA A 243 6.91 -12.59 -15.40
C ALA A 243 5.51 -12.97 -14.87
N PRO A 244 4.88 -12.12 -14.00
CA PRO A 244 3.61 -12.46 -13.38
C PRO A 244 2.50 -12.58 -14.43
N SER A 245 1.65 -13.59 -14.32
CA SER A 245 0.48 -13.73 -15.20
C SER A 245 -0.52 -12.58 -15.01
N ARG A 246 -0.68 -12.09 -13.76
CA ARG A 246 -1.47 -10.90 -13.42
C ARG A 246 -0.79 -10.12 -12.31
N SER A 247 -0.69 -8.81 -12.47
CA SER A 247 -0.10 -7.93 -11.47
C SER A 247 -0.84 -6.61 -11.33
N MET A 248 -0.75 -6.02 -10.15
CA MET A 248 -1.19 -4.65 -9.88
C MET A 248 0.01 -3.77 -9.54
N VAL A 249 0.04 -2.58 -10.13
CA VAL A 249 1.08 -1.56 -9.88
C VAL A 249 0.43 -0.34 -9.25
N PHE A 250 0.85 0.02 -8.03
CA PHE A 250 0.29 1.13 -7.29
C PHE A 250 1.10 2.41 -7.45
N CYS A 251 0.43 3.48 -7.88
CA CYS A 251 0.95 4.84 -7.96
C CYS A 251 0.17 5.79 -7.05
N ASN A 252 0.84 6.82 -6.51
CA ASN A 252 0.20 7.77 -5.61
C ASN A 252 -0.63 8.84 -6.33
N THR A 253 -0.41 9.09 -7.62
CA THR A 253 -1.12 10.13 -8.38
C THR A 253 -1.71 9.58 -9.68
N LYS A 254 -2.82 10.19 -10.11
CA LYS A 254 -3.52 9.87 -11.37
C LYS A 254 -2.60 10.06 -12.58
N LYS A 255 -1.87 11.17 -12.63
CA LYS A 255 -0.92 11.47 -13.71
C LYS A 255 0.16 10.38 -13.81
N MET A 256 0.70 9.91 -12.67
CA MET A 256 1.70 8.84 -12.67
C MET A 256 1.11 7.53 -13.19
N VAL A 257 -0.18 7.26 -12.94
CA VAL A 257 -0.87 6.09 -13.52
C VAL A 257 -0.88 6.15 -15.04
N ASP A 258 -1.26 7.30 -15.61
CA ASP A 258 -1.30 7.49 -17.06
C ASP A 258 0.10 7.42 -17.68
N ASP A 259 1.07 8.14 -17.11
CA ASP A 259 2.45 8.19 -17.58
C ASP A 259 3.10 6.79 -17.54
N LEU A 260 2.87 6.03 -16.46
CA LEU A 260 3.45 4.69 -16.29
C LEU A 260 2.76 3.65 -17.18
N ALA A 261 1.43 3.70 -17.30
CA ALA A 261 0.71 2.80 -18.18
C ALA A 261 1.14 3.00 -19.64
N GLY A 262 1.30 4.26 -20.09
CA GLY A 262 1.85 4.58 -21.40
C GLY A 262 3.27 4.03 -21.59
N TRP A 263 4.16 4.28 -20.61
CA TRP A 263 5.53 3.75 -20.68
C TRP A 263 5.58 2.22 -20.78
N LEU A 264 4.73 1.53 -20.01
CA LEU A 264 4.65 0.06 -20.06
C LEU A 264 4.15 -0.45 -21.42
N LEU A 265 3.15 0.21 -22.02
CA LEU A 265 2.64 -0.13 -23.35
C LEU A 265 3.73 0.07 -24.43
N ASP A 266 4.47 1.18 -24.38
CA ASP A 266 5.56 1.48 -25.31
C ASP A 266 6.70 0.45 -25.23
N HIS A 267 6.84 -0.23 -24.06
CA HIS A 267 7.82 -1.29 -23.82
C HIS A 267 7.23 -2.71 -23.95
N GLY A 268 6.09 -2.85 -24.65
CA GLY A 268 5.52 -4.16 -25.01
C GLY A 268 4.74 -4.87 -23.90
N PHE A 269 4.50 -4.23 -22.73
CA PHE A 269 3.69 -4.81 -21.67
C PHE A 269 2.19 -4.57 -21.92
N LYS A 270 1.36 -5.58 -21.62
CA LYS A 270 -0.11 -5.43 -21.67
C LYS A 270 -0.60 -4.74 -20.39
N ALA A 271 -0.47 -3.43 -20.35
CA ALA A 271 -0.80 -2.60 -19.18
C ALA A 271 -1.96 -1.65 -19.47
N GLU A 272 -2.82 -1.42 -18.47
CA GLU A 272 -3.86 -0.40 -18.51
C GLU A 272 -3.91 0.38 -17.20
N GLY A 273 -4.22 1.70 -17.30
CA GLY A 273 -4.35 2.60 -16.16
C GLY A 273 -5.78 2.60 -15.58
N LEU A 274 -5.87 2.75 -14.24
CA LEU A 274 -7.15 2.89 -13.54
C LEU A 274 -7.07 3.98 -12.47
N HIS A 275 -7.81 5.09 -12.65
CA HIS A 275 -7.84 6.21 -11.71
C HIS A 275 -9.19 6.93 -11.67
N GLY A 276 -9.37 7.82 -10.68
CA GLY A 276 -10.67 8.43 -10.38
C GLY A 276 -11.25 9.36 -11.44
N ASP A 277 -10.43 9.90 -12.36
CA ASP A 277 -10.90 10.83 -13.40
C ASP A 277 -11.50 10.12 -14.64
N MET A 278 -11.32 8.80 -14.73
CA MET A 278 -11.89 8.00 -15.83
C MET A 278 -13.42 7.95 -15.74
N LYS A 279 -14.06 7.99 -16.89
CA LYS A 279 -15.51 7.73 -16.99
C LYS A 279 -15.83 6.31 -16.56
N GLN A 280 -17.01 6.10 -15.94
CA GLN A 280 -17.38 4.79 -15.44
C GLN A 280 -17.38 3.70 -16.52
N SER A 281 -17.82 4.03 -17.75
CA SER A 281 -17.77 3.10 -18.89
C SER A 281 -16.35 2.65 -19.22
N GLN A 282 -15.37 3.56 -19.17
CA GLN A 282 -13.97 3.24 -19.41
C GLN A 282 -13.42 2.33 -18.31
N ARG A 283 -13.73 2.65 -17.02
CA ARG A 283 -13.32 1.80 -15.88
C ARG A 283 -13.87 0.38 -16.03
N THR A 284 -15.12 0.22 -16.42
CA THR A 284 -15.73 -1.10 -16.66
C THR A 284 -14.97 -1.87 -17.75
N VAL A 285 -14.65 -1.23 -18.88
CA VAL A 285 -13.89 -1.86 -19.98
C VAL A 285 -12.52 -2.33 -19.52
N VAL A 286 -11.77 -1.47 -18.78
CA VAL A 286 -10.45 -1.82 -18.23
C VAL A 286 -10.57 -3.00 -17.27
N MET A 287 -11.54 -2.96 -16.36
CA MET A 287 -11.74 -4.04 -15.38
C MET A 287 -12.14 -5.37 -16.05
N ASP A 288 -12.99 -5.32 -17.07
CA ASP A 288 -13.40 -6.51 -17.83
C ASP A 288 -12.21 -7.08 -18.64
N ALA A 289 -11.36 -6.21 -19.20
CA ALA A 289 -10.14 -6.62 -19.88
C ALA A 289 -9.17 -7.32 -18.90
N PHE A 290 -8.98 -6.75 -17.72
CA PHE A 290 -8.12 -7.32 -16.68
C PHE A 290 -8.67 -8.65 -16.12
N LYS A 291 -9.97 -8.72 -15.83
CA LYS A 291 -10.64 -9.96 -15.39
C LYS A 291 -10.54 -11.07 -16.44
N ALA A 292 -10.71 -10.73 -17.71
CA ALA A 292 -10.58 -11.68 -18.82
C ALA A 292 -9.14 -12.06 -19.17
N GLY A 293 -8.12 -11.48 -18.51
CA GLY A 293 -6.69 -11.77 -18.78
C GLY A 293 -6.16 -11.17 -20.08
N ARG A 294 -6.92 -10.28 -20.75
CA ARG A 294 -6.44 -9.54 -21.93
C ARG A 294 -5.37 -8.52 -21.56
N THR A 295 -5.52 -7.89 -20.39
CA THR A 295 -4.55 -7.04 -19.73
C THR A 295 -3.90 -7.83 -18.59
N SER A 296 -2.57 -7.85 -18.53
CA SER A 296 -1.82 -8.55 -17.47
C SER A 296 -1.37 -7.63 -16.34
N ILE A 297 -1.28 -6.32 -16.58
CA ILE A 297 -0.79 -5.33 -15.63
C ILE A 297 -1.83 -4.23 -15.46
N LEU A 298 -2.36 -4.07 -14.24
CA LEU A 298 -3.25 -2.97 -13.91
C LEU A 298 -2.48 -1.92 -13.09
N VAL A 299 -2.29 -0.73 -13.66
CA VAL A 299 -1.67 0.42 -12.97
C VAL A 299 -2.76 1.25 -12.31
N ALA A 300 -2.73 1.43 -10.99
CA ALA A 300 -3.85 2.07 -10.30
C ALA A 300 -3.42 2.98 -9.15
N THR A 301 -4.29 3.95 -8.81
CA THR A 301 -4.21 4.66 -7.53
C THR A 301 -4.90 3.84 -6.44
N ASP A 302 -4.56 4.09 -5.16
CA ASP A 302 -5.17 3.41 -4.02
C ASP A 302 -6.70 3.47 -4.06
N VAL A 303 -7.25 4.66 -4.27
CA VAL A 303 -8.71 4.88 -4.33
C VAL A 303 -9.37 4.10 -5.46
N ALA A 304 -8.74 4.04 -6.63
CA ALA A 304 -9.30 3.35 -7.79
C ALA A 304 -9.16 1.81 -7.69
N ALA A 305 -8.13 1.35 -7.00
CA ALA A 305 -7.87 -0.07 -6.76
C ALA A 305 -8.72 -0.67 -5.63
N ARG A 306 -9.37 0.17 -4.82
CA ARG A 306 -10.27 -0.30 -3.77
C ARG A 306 -11.49 -0.99 -4.35
N GLY A 307 -11.90 -2.07 -3.71
CA GLY A 307 -13.06 -2.84 -4.17
C GLY A 307 -12.83 -3.64 -5.45
N ILE A 308 -11.61 -3.69 -5.96
CA ILE A 308 -11.28 -4.59 -7.06
C ILE A 308 -11.27 -6.01 -6.52
N ASP A 309 -12.25 -6.78 -6.96
CA ASP A 309 -12.33 -8.21 -6.74
C ASP A 309 -11.88 -8.91 -8.02
N VAL A 310 -10.61 -9.22 -8.03
CA VAL A 310 -9.98 -10.03 -9.07
C VAL A 310 -9.17 -11.09 -8.36
N ASP A 311 -9.57 -12.33 -8.62
CA ASP A 311 -8.81 -13.48 -8.19
C ASP A 311 -7.53 -13.61 -9.01
N ASP A 312 -6.54 -14.31 -8.45
CA ASP A 312 -5.30 -14.66 -9.15
C ASP A 312 -4.35 -13.50 -9.48
N ILE A 313 -4.34 -12.43 -8.66
CA ILE A 313 -3.25 -11.46 -8.71
C ILE A 313 -2.01 -12.09 -8.08
N ASN A 314 -1.00 -12.40 -8.89
CA ASN A 314 0.23 -13.05 -8.44
C ASN A 314 1.14 -12.08 -7.71
N CYS A 315 1.25 -10.86 -8.24
CA CYS A 315 2.20 -9.87 -7.75
C CYS A 315 1.58 -8.50 -7.56
N VAL A 316 2.01 -7.81 -6.51
CA VAL A 316 1.72 -6.40 -6.27
C VAL A 316 3.02 -5.61 -6.33
N PHE A 317 3.06 -4.57 -7.15
CA PHE A 317 4.18 -3.64 -7.21
C PHE A 317 3.76 -2.30 -6.60
N ASN A 318 4.42 -1.86 -5.55
CA ASN A 318 4.32 -0.50 -5.05
C ASN A 318 5.35 0.35 -5.82
N TYR A 319 4.96 0.92 -6.96
CA TYR A 319 5.79 1.86 -7.70
C TYR A 319 6.09 3.09 -6.87
N ASP A 320 5.09 3.61 -6.17
CA ASP A 320 5.26 4.62 -5.14
C ASP A 320 5.01 4.03 -3.76
N ILE A 321 5.85 4.43 -2.80
CA ILE A 321 5.70 4.01 -1.40
C ILE A 321 4.32 4.47 -0.88
N PRO A 322 3.58 3.57 -0.20
CA PRO A 322 2.35 3.93 0.46
C PRO A 322 2.54 5.04 1.51
N GLN A 323 1.50 5.82 1.76
CA GLN A 323 1.58 6.93 2.72
C GLN A 323 1.74 6.44 4.17
N ASN A 324 1.13 5.29 4.50
CA ASN A 324 1.17 4.68 5.84
C ASN A 324 1.13 3.15 5.76
N ALA A 325 1.21 2.49 6.92
CA ALA A 325 1.20 1.03 7.05
C ALA A 325 -0.13 0.39 6.62
N GLU A 326 -1.25 1.08 6.80
CA GLU A 326 -2.58 0.64 6.46
C GLU A 326 -2.74 0.51 4.94
N TYR A 327 -2.38 1.57 4.19
CA TYR A 327 -2.33 1.51 2.72
C TYR A 327 -1.40 0.41 2.22
N TYR A 328 -0.26 0.19 2.89
CA TYR A 328 0.65 -0.90 2.54
C TYR A 328 -0.05 -2.26 2.62
N VAL A 329 -0.70 -2.55 3.74
CA VAL A 329 -1.43 -3.80 3.96
C VAL A 329 -2.58 -3.96 2.95
N HIS A 330 -3.35 -2.90 2.68
CA HIS A 330 -4.44 -2.92 1.71
C HIS A 330 -3.96 -3.17 0.27
N ARG A 331 -2.78 -2.64 -0.10
CA ARG A 331 -2.18 -2.88 -1.43
C ARG A 331 -1.71 -4.32 -1.56
N ILE A 332 -0.88 -4.80 -0.63
CA ILE A 332 -0.33 -6.15 -0.72
C ILE A 332 -1.40 -7.22 -0.54
N GLY A 333 -2.47 -6.94 0.22
CA GLY A 333 -3.65 -7.80 0.35
C GLY A 333 -4.48 -7.97 -0.93
N ARG A 334 -4.05 -7.42 -2.08
CA ARG A 334 -4.62 -7.75 -3.39
C ARG A 334 -4.07 -9.09 -3.92
N THR A 335 -2.93 -9.55 -3.41
CA THR A 335 -2.39 -10.90 -3.67
C THR A 335 -2.49 -11.79 -2.43
N GLY A 336 -2.14 -13.06 -2.53
CA GLY A 336 -2.16 -14.01 -1.41
C GLY A 336 -3.55 -14.32 -0.85
N ARG A 337 -4.61 -14.22 -1.66
CA ARG A 337 -5.99 -14.49 -1.26
C ARG A 337 -6.32 -15.98 -1.29
N ALA A 338 -7.31 -16.38 -0.50
CA ALA A 338 -7.87 -17.75 -0.47
C ALA A 338 -6.81 -18.86 -0.27
N GLY A 339 -5.74 -18.58 0.51
CA GLY A 339 -4.70 -19.58 0.80
C GLY A 339 -3.66 -19.75 -0.31
N LYS A 340 -3.72 -18.95 -1.39
CA LYS A 340 -2.69 -18.91 -2.42
C LYS A 340 -1.48 -18.08 -1.95
N SER A 341 -0.28 -18.42 -2.44
CA SER A 341 0.92 -17.59 -2.26
C SER A 341 0.88 -16.36 -3.15
N GLY A 342 1.49 -15.27 -2.71
CA GLY A 342 1.61 -14.03 -3.46
C GLY A 342 2.93 -13.34 -3.20
N SER A 343 3.27 -12.34 -4.02
CA SER A 343 4.50 -11.56 -3.85
C SER A 343 4.23 -10.06 -3.95
N ALA A 344 4.94 -9.29 -3.14
CA ALA A 344 4.84 -7.83 -3.12
C ALA A 344 6.23 -7.19 -3.25
N TYR A 345 6.34 -6.23 -4.13
CA TYR A 345 7.59 -5.56 -4.48
C TYR A 345 7.44 -4.05 -4.32
N THR A 346 8.33 -3.41 -3.55
CA THR A 346 8.24 -1.97 -3.30
C THR A 346 9.48 -1.24 -3.79
N LEU A 347 9.31 -0.22 -4.62
CA LEU A 347 10.39 0.60 -5.18
C LEU A 347 10.65 1.81 -4.29
N CYS A 348 11.83 1.89 -3.69
CA CYS A 348 12.25 2.98 -2.81
C CYS A 348 13.34 3.82 -3.48
N CYS A 349 13.13 5.14 -3.59
CA CYS A 349 14.13 6.05 -4.11
C CYS A 349 14.83 6.81 -2.99
N GLY A 350 16.09 6.42 -2.74
CA GLY A 350 16.96 7.11 -1.78
C GLY A 350 16.65 6.85 -0.31
N ARG A 351 17.52 7.39 0.56
CA ARG A 351 17.52 7.06 2.00
C ARG A 351 16.23 7.40 2.74
N ASN A 352 15.54 8.46 2.34
CA ASN A 352 14.31 8.87 3.03
C ASN A 352 13.18 7.87 2.79
N GLN A 353 13.03 7.39 1.56
CA GLN A 353 12.02 6.40 1.23
C GLN A 353 12.35 5.03 1.84
N LEU A 354 13.62 4.64 1.91
CA LEU A 354 14.03 3.42 2.62
C LEU A 354 13.65 3.48 4.11
N ARG A 355 13.91 4.61 4.79
CA ARG A 355 13.52 4.81 6.19
C ARG A 355 11.99 4.78 6.37
N GLN A 356 11.26 5.42 5.44
CA GLN A 356 9.80 5.37 5.44
C GLN A 356 9.30 3.93 5.31
N MET A 357 9.87 3.14 4.40
CA MET A 357 9.52 1.73 4.23
C MET A 357 9.79 0.92 5.49
N GLU A 358 10.94 1.10 6.14
CA GLU A 358 11.26 0.45 7.42
C GLU A 358 10.25 0.80 8.52
N GLN A 359 9.78 2.06 8.58
CA GLN A 359 8.74 2.47 9.52
C GLN A 359 7.40 1.79 9.20
N ILE A 360 6.99 1.78 7.93
CA ILE A 360 5.77 1.10 7.47
C ILE A 360 5.80 -0.37 7.88
N LEU A 361 6.91 -1.08 7.64
CA LEU A 361 7.06 -2.49 8.00
C LEU A 361 6.93 -2.73 9.51
N ARG A 362 7.52 -1.84 10.33
CA ARG A 362 7.38 -1.93 11.80
C ARG A 362 5.95 -1.77 12.25
N PHE A 363 5.21 -0.77 11.72
CA PHE A 363 3.82 -0.53 12.08
C PHE A 363 2.88 -1.62 11.55
N ALA A 364 3.12 -2.11 10.34
CA ALA A 364 2.37 -3.22 9.74
C ALA A 364 2.69 -4.58 10.39
N LYS A 365 3.76 -4.67 11.21
CA LYS A 365 4.34 -5.92 11.72
C LYS A 365 4.64 -6.91 10.58
N ALA A 366 5.05 -6.39 9.43
CA ALA A 366 5.38 -7.14 8.23
C ALA A 366 6.89 -7.32 8.10
N GLN A 367 7.29 -8.41 7.44
CA GLN A 367 8.70 -8.69 7.13
C GLN A 367 8.91 -8.57 5.63
N ALA A 368 9.85 -7.73 5.22
CA ALA A 368 10.24 -7.61 3.82
C ALA A 368 11.77 -7.59 3.70
N THR A 369 12.28 -8.15 2.61
CA THR A 369 13.70 -8.29 2.34
C THR A 369 14.17 -7.20 1.39
N LEU A 370 15.26 -6.49 1.72
CA LEU A 370 15.94 -5.61 0.78
C LEU A 370 16.70 -6.46 -0.24
N ALA A 371 16.31 -6.35 -1.51
CA ALA A 371 16.89 -7.11 -2.60
C ALA A 371 17.57 -6.19 -3.64
N PRO A 372 18.58 -6.67 -4.37
CA PRO A 372 19.08 -6.00 -5.56
C PRO A 372 18.08 -6.13 -6.72
N VAL A 373 18.09 -5.16 -7.64
CA VAL A 373 17.31 -5.27 -8.89
C VAL A 373 17.95 -6.32 -9.77
N PRO A 374 17.19 -7.28 -10.34
CA PRO A 374 17.72 -8.28 -11.26
C PRO A 374 18.40 -7.63 -12.46
N MET A 375 19.59 -8.10 -12.83
CA MET A 375 20.32 -7.60 -13.97
C MET A 375 19.87 -8.31 -15.27
N PRO A 376 20.05 -7.71 -16.45
CA PRO A 376 19.66 -8.33 -17.72
C PRO A 376 20.19 -9.75 -17.90
N ASP A 377 21.44 -10.01 -17.52
CA ASP A 377 22.05 -11.33 -17.62
C ASP A 377 21.33 -12.38 -16.76
N GLU A 378 20.91 -12.01 -15.54
CA GLU A 378 20.15 -12.89 -14.65
C GLU A 378 18.75 -13.19 -15.23
N ILE A 379 18.12 -12.20 -15.88
CA ILE A 379 16.83 -12.36 -16.54
C ILE A 379 16.95 -13.32 -17.71
N LEU A 380 17.99 -13.14 -18.56
CA LEU A 380 18.24 -13.99 -19.70
C LEU A 380 18.59 -15.43 -19.28
N GLN A 381 19.40 -15.59 -18.24
CA GLN A 381 19.70 -16.90 -17.68
C GLN A 381 18.44 -17.61 -17.20
N LYS A 382 17.61 -16.94 -16.40
CA LYS A 382 16.33 -17.48 -15.91
C LYS A 382 15.41 -17.90 -17.06
N ARG A 383 15.27 -17.06 -18.09
CA ARG A 383 14.47 -17.39 -19.29
C ARG A 383 15.00 -18.63 -20.02
N ARG A 384 16.31 -18.77 -20.12
CA ARG A 384 16.96 -19.97 -20.73
C ARG A 384 16.67 -21.22 -19.91
N GLU A 385 16.76 -21.13 -18.58
CA GLU A 385 16.47 -22.25 -17.67
C GLU A 385 14.99 -22.66 -17.74
N GLU A 386 14.06 -21.70 -17.69
CA GLU A 386 12.62 -21.93 -17.84
C GLU A 386 12.27 -22.50 -19.23
N GLY A 387 12.90 -21.99 -20.28
CA GLY A 387 12.76 -22.50 -21.64
C GLY A 387 13.24 -23.95 -21.78
N ALA A 388 14.40 -24.25 -21.21
CA ALA A 388 14.93 -25.60 -21.18
C ALA A 388 14.02 -26.57 -20.40
N GLN A 389 13.45 -26.12 -19.28
CA GLN A 389 12.51 -26.93 -18.48
C GLN A 389 11.18 -27.18 -19.23
N LYS A 390 10.63 -26.16 -19.88
CA LYS A 390 9.44 -26.30 -20.72
C LYS A 390 9.69 -27.28 -21.87
N LEU A 391 10.84 -27.16 -22.53
CA LEU A 391 11.23 -28.08 -23.62
C LEU A 391 11.38 -29.52 -23.11
N ARG A 392 12.04 -29.73 -21.96
CA ARG A 392 12.11 -31.07 -21.34
C ARG A 392 10.75 -31.65 -21.05
N THR A 393 9.85 -30.88 -20.43
CA THR A 393 8.49 -31.33 -20.13
C THR A 393 7.71 -31.66 -21.40
N PHE A 394 7.87 -30.84 -22.46
CA PHE A 394 7.21 -31.09 -23.74
C PHE A 394 7.73 -32.35 -24.41
N LEU A 395 9.04 -32.59 -24.42
CA LEU A 395 9.67 -33.76 -25.00
C LEU A 395 9.32 -35.06 -24.27
N THR A 396 9.22 -35.01 -22.94
CA THR A 396 8.85 -36.20 -22.14
C THR A 396 7.39 -36.60 -22.30
N GLY A 397 6.51 -35.64 -22.64
CA GLY A 397 5.06 -35.88 -22.79
C GLY A 397 4.61 -36.20 -24.23
N LYS A 398 5.49 -36.15 -25.23
CA LYS A 398 5.11 -36.23 -26.63
C LYS A 398 5.88 -37.33 -27.36
N THR A 399 5.16 -38.18 -28.09
CA THR A 399 5.71 -39.29 -28.89
C THR A 399 5.66 -39.03 -30.39
N ASP A 400 4.91 -38.00 -30.83
CA ASP A 400 4.76 -37.64 -32.25
C ASP A 400 5.14 -36.18 -32.49
N PHE A 401 5.98 -35.95 -33.50
CA PHE A 401 6.51 -34.63 -33.85
C PHE A 401 6.14 -34.30 -35.31
N PRO A 402 5.04 -33.56 -35.55
CA PRO A 402 4.52 -33.26 -36.89
C PRO A 402 5.49 -32.48 -37.80
N TYR A 403 6.53 -31.89 -37.23
CA TYR A 403 7.57 -31.15 -38.00
C TYR A 403 8.85 -31.94 -38.20
N LEU A 404 8.85 -33.25 -37.91
CA LEU A 404 10.06 -34.08 -38.04
C LEU A 404 10.54 -34.14 -39.48
N ASP A 405 9.63 -34.27 -40.46
CA ASP A 405 9.98 -34.30 -41.88
C ASP A 405 10.68 -33.00 -42.33
N MET A 406 10.24 -31.85 -41.83
CA MET A 406 10.90 -30.57 -42.08
C MET A 406 12.30 -30.54 -41.50
N VAL A 407 12.50 -31.05 -40.28
CA VAL A 407 13.83 -31.14 -39.66
C VAL A 407 14.72 -32.08 -40.48
N LEU A 408 14.22 -33.24 -40.91
CA LEU A 408 14.96 -34.21 -41.73
C LEU A 408 15.33 -33.61 -43.09
N SER A 409 14.48 -32.83 -43.73
CA SER A 409 14.79 -32.15 -44.99
C SER A 409 15.88 -31.08 -44.86
N LEU A 410 16.03 -30.44 -43.70
CA LEU A 410 17.12 -29.50 -43.40
C LEU A 410 18.43 -30.22 -43.07
N MET A 411 18.34 -31.46 -42.59
CA MET A 411 19.53 -32.29 -42.29
C MET A 411 20.06 -33.03 -43.51
N HIS A 412 19.18 -33.43 -44.45
CA HIS A 412 19.51 -34.23 -45.61
C HIS A 412 18.88 -33.61 -46.86
N THR A 413 19.67 -33.20 -47.81
CA THR A 413 19.21 -32.74 -49.13
C THR A 413 19.93 -33.52 -50.21
N GLU A 414 19.23 -33.82 -51.32
CA GLU A 414 19.81 -34.43 -52.51
C GLU A 414 20.49 -33.39 -53.43
N ASP A 415 20.28 -32.09 -53.15
CA ASP A 415 20.85 -31.00 -53.93
C ASP A 415 22.16 -30.52 -53.29
N GLU A 416 23.28 -30.75 -53.98
CA GLU A 416 24.62 -30.34 -53.52
C GLU A 416 24.79 -28.82 -53.36
N GLN A 417 23.88 -28.01 -53.90
CA GLN A 417 23.92 -26.54 -53.78
C GLN A 417 23.22 -26.04 -52.52
N VAL A 418 22.44 -26.87 -51.81
CA VAL A 418 21.73 -26.49 -50.58
C VAL A 418 22.54 -26.92 -49.35
N PRO A 419 22.86 -25.99 -48.45
CA PRO A 419 23.62 -26.33 -47.24
C PRO A 419 22.78 -27.24 -46.30
N THR A 420 23.43 -28.28 -45.77
CA THR A 420 22.85 -29.15 -44.74
C THR A 420 23.27 -28.69 -43.34
N PHE A 421 22.42 -28.91 -42.37
CA PHE A 421 22.63 -28.48 -40.99
C PHE A 421 22.54 -29.68 -40.04
N SER A 422 23.31 -29.65 -38.95
CA SER A 422 23.18 -30.66 -37.89
C SER A 422 21.91 -30.46 -37.06
N ALA A 423 21.45 -31.51 -36.40
CA ALA A 423 20.28 -31.40 -35.49
C ALA A 423 20.48 -30.35 -34.41
N GLU A 424 21.70 -30.20 -33.88
CA GLU A 424 22.07 -29.21 -32.88
C GLU A 424 22.00 -27.79 -33.45
N GLN A 425 22.42 -27.57 -34.68
CA GLN A 425 22.32 -26.27 -35.34
C GLN A 425 20.87 -25.87 -35.58
N ILE A 426 20.06 -26.81 -36.07
CA ILE A 426 18.61 -26.56 -36.28
C ILE A 426 17.91 -26.25 -34.94
N ALA A 427 18.21 -27.05 -33.91
CA ALA A 427 17.65 -26.81 -32.58
C ALA A 427 18.10 -25.45 -31.99
N ALA A 428 19.39 -25.10 -32.13
CA ALA A 428 19.91 -23.82 -31.67
C ALA A 428 19.26 -22.64 -32.41
N ALA A 429 19.16 -22.71 -33.74
CA ALA A 429 18.53 -21.69 -34.56
C ALA A 429 17.02 -21.54 -34.25
N ALA A 430 16.30 -22.64 -34.06
CA ALA A 430 14.91 -22.62 -33.66
C ALA A 430 14.71 -21.96 -32.29
N LEU A 431 15.57 -22.25 -31.32
CA LEU A 431 15.54 -21.60 -30.00
C LEU A 431 15.93 -20.13 -30.11
N GLU A 432 16.87 -19.76 -30.97
CA GLU A 432 17.23 -18.35 -31.19
C GLU A 432 16.09 -17.56 -31.84
N LEU A 433 15.38 -18.12 -32.81
CA LEU A 433 14.20 -17.52 -33.42
C LEU A 433 13.05 -17.36 -32.38
N LEU A 434 12.90 -18.30 -31.44
CA LEU A 434 11.86 -18.25 -30.43
C LEU A 434 12.18 -17.29 -29.26
N TYR A 435 13.47 -17.21 -28.88
CA TYR A 435 13.89 -16.48 -27.67
C TYR A 435 14.82 -15.29 -27.97
N GLY A 436 15.50 -15.25 -29.13
CA GLY A 436 16.51 -14.24 -29.44
C GLY A 436 15.99 -12.82 -29.60
N ALA A 437 14.76 -12.68 -30.14
CA ALA A 437 14.11 -11.37 -30.29
C ALA A 437 13.78 -10.69 -28.93
N GLN A 438 13.81 -11.43 -27.83
CA GLN A 438 13.50 -10.91 -26.49
C GLN A 438 14.69 -10.25 -25.78
N GLN A 439 15.87 -10.26 -26.39
CA GLN A 439 17.08 -9.69 -25.81
C GLN A 439 17.16 -8.17 -25.95
N SER A 440 16.57 -7.61 -27.01
CA SER A 440 16.53 -6.16 -27.30
C SER A 440 15.54 -5.36 -26.45
N ASP A 441 14.60 -6.04 -25.77
CA ASP A 441 13.46 -5.40 -25.12
C ASP A 441 13.67 -5.14 -23.62
N LEU A 442 14.87 -5.49 -23.10
CA LEU A 442 15.16 -5.26 -21.68
C LEU A 442 15.55 -3.80 -21.43
N PRO A 443 14.99 -3.15 -20.39
CA PRO A 443 15.39 -1.81 -19.98
C PRO A 443 16.86 -1.72 -19.63
N ASP A 444 17.45 -0.52 -19.80
CA ASP A 444 18.82 -0.26 -19.37
C ASP A 444 18.98 -0.48 -17.86
N ALA A 445 19.93 -1.31 -17.46
CA ALA A 445 20.23 -1.62 -16.07
C ALA A 445 21.41 -0.83 -15.50
N THR A 446 22.05 0.04 -16.30
CA THR A 446 23.27 0.76 -15.93
C THR A 446 23.05 1.58 -14.65
N GLY A 447 23.80 1.27 -13.59
CA GLY A 447 23.79 1.98 -12.32
C GLY A 447 22.54 1.77 -11.45
N LEU A 448 21.64 0.81 -11.78
CA LEU A 448 20.49 0.48 -10.95
C LEU A 448 20.90 -0.14 -9.61
N ASN A 449 21.76 -1.11 -9.61
CA ASN A 449 22.39 -1.61 -8.42
C ASN A 449 23.55 -0.65 -8.10
N ARG A 450 23.29 0.29 -7.18
CA ARG A 450 24.42 0.96 -6.56
C ARG A 450 25.23 -0.16 -5.91
N GLU A 451 26.32 -0.57 -6.57
CA GLU A 451 27.42 -1.10 -5.79
C GLU A 451 27.52 -0.12 -4.62
N LYS A 452 27.27 -0.61 -3.40
CA LYS A 452 27.91 0.00 -2.25
C LYS A 452 29.39 -0.10 -2.67
N LYS A 453 29.91 0.94 -3.36
CA LYS A 453 31.34 1.16 -3.33
C LYS A 453 31.62 1.09 -1.84
N ARG A 454 32.03 -0.09 -1.37
CA ARG A 454 32.82 -0.16 -0.17
C ARG A 454 33.83 0.92 -0.47
N ARG A 455 33.60 2.12 0.12
CA ARG A 455 34.67 3.08 0.20
C ARG A 455 35.79 2.22 0.69
N SER A 456 36.77 1.95 -0.16
CA SER A 456 38.04 1.40 0.27
C SER A 456 38.30 2.18 1.54
N PRO A 457 38.57 1.56 2.69
CA PRO A 457 38.77 2.30 3.90
C PRO A 457 39.77 3.40 3.50
N LYS A 458 39.27 4.61 3.22
CA LYS A 458 40.12 5.77 3.09
C LYS A 458 40.75 5.78 4.46
N ASP A 459 42.06 5.58 4.53
CA ASP A 459 42.75 5.70 5.79
C ASP A 459 42.50 7.11 6.24
N TYR A 460 41.61 7.28 7.20
CA TYR A 460 41.31 8.56 7.80
C TYR A 460 42.28 8.83 8.94
N VAL A 461 42.84 10.00 8.96
CA VAL A 461 43.58 10.52 10.09
C VAL A 461 42.60 11.29 10.99
N LYS A 462 42.61 10.98 12.28
CA LYS A 462 41.79 11.71 13.25
C LYS A 462 42.54 12.96 13.71
N PHE A 463 41.86 14.07 13.58
CA PHE A 463 42.32 15.37 14.12
C PHE A 463 41.50 15.72 15.35
N ILE A 464 42.14 16.43 16.29
CA ILE A 464 41.47 17.03 17.43
C ILE A 464 41.57 18.56 17.30
N ILE A 465 40.47 19.23 17.54
CA ILE A 465 40.31 20.70 17.59
C ILE A 465 40.02 21.05 19.05
N ASP A 466 40.74 22.01 19.62
CA ASP A 466 40.62 22.45 21.00
C ASP A 466 39.40 23.34 21.28
N ALA A 467 38.28 23.02 20.67
CA ALA A 467 37.01 23.69 20.84
C ALA A 467 35.86 22.72 20.71
N GLY A 468 34.93 22.77 21.66
CA GLY A 468 33.77 21.86 21.73
C GLY A 468 32.45 22.61 21.93
N TYR A 469 31.48 21.95 22.57
CA TYR A 469 30.16 22.53 22.87
C TYR A 469 30.25 23.83 23.70
N ASN A 470 31.18 23.91 24.64
CA ASN A 470 31.42 25.12 25.46
C ASN A 470 31.85 26.32 24.60
N ALA A 471 32.43 26.04 23.44
CA ALA A 471 32.80 27.04 22.45
C ALA A 471 31.70 27.27 21.39
N ARG A 472 30.50 26.69 21.58
CA ARG A 472 29.36 26.71 20.63
C ARG A 472 29.73 26.15 19.25
N MET A 473 30.57 25.11 19.21
CA MET A 473 30.90 24.42 17.97
C MET A 473 29.73 23.58 17.50
N VAL A 474 29.49 23.62 16.19
CA VAL A 474 28.53 22.74 15.49
C VAL A 474 29.21 22.16 14.24
N PRO A 475 28.81 20.97 13.75
CA PRO A 475 29.47 20.33 12.64
C PRO A 475 29.59 21.20 11.38
N ASN A 476 28.59 22.02 11.09
CA ASN A 476 28.57 22.88 9.91
C ASN A 476 29.70 23.96 9.94
N PHE A 477 30.05 24.49 11.10
CA PHE A 477 31.14 25.45 11.20
C PHE A 477 32.50 24.80 10.95
N ILE A 478 32.67 23.54 11.38
CA ILE A 478 33.90 22.79 11.18
C ILE A 478 34.08 22.41 9.72
N VAL A 479 32.99 21.85 9.10
CA VAL A 479 32.97 21.50 7.68
C VAL A 479 33.22 22.77 6.83
N GLY A 480 32.53 23.87 7.13
CA GLY A 480 32.71 25.15 6.40
C GLY A 480 34.14 25.65 6.47
N ALA A 481 34.74 25.71 7.68
CA ALA A 481 36.09 26.20 7.87
C ALA A 481 37.15 25.32 7.16
N ILE A 482 37.00 24.02 7.17
CA ILE A 482 37.89 23.09 6.45
C ILE A 482 37.74 23.27 4.94
N ALA A 483 36.46 23.24 4.44
CA ALA A 483 36.19 23.36 3.01
C ALA A 483 36.65 24.69 2.42
N GLU A 484 36.46 25.80 3.12
CA GLU A 484 36.88 27.16 2.68
C GLU A 484 38.38 27.29 2.55
N ARG A 485 39.18 26.65 3.44
CA ARG A 485 40.63 26.81 3.49
C ARG A 485 41.41 25.79 2.67
N THR A 486 40.84 24.61 2.46
CA THR A 486 41.53 23.49 1.79
C THR A 486 40.86 23.06 0.49
N GLY A 487 39.70 23.65 0.15
CA GLY A 487 38.92 23.18 -1.02
C GLY A 487 38.33 21.78 -0.88
N LEU A 488 38.52 21.10 0.27
CA LEU A 488 38.03 19.78 0.53
C LEU A 488 36.49 19.77 0.54
N SER A 489 35.88 18.91 -0.28
CA SER A 489 34.42 18.79 -0.27
C SER A 489 33.93 18.27 1.09
N GLY A 490 32.93 18.92 1.67
CA GLY A 490 32.31 18.47 2.93
C GLY A 490 31.82 17.03 2.92
N ARG A 491 31.68 16.42 1.73
CA ARG A 491 31.32 14.98 1.55
C ARG A 491 32.51 14.04 1.78
N ASP A 492 33.73 14.56 1.70
CA ASP A 492 34.96 13.80 1.90
C ASP A 492 35.45 13.86 3.35
N ILE A 493 34.94 14.79 4.15
CA ILE A 493 35.16 14.83 5.59
C ILE A 493 34.43 13.65 6.25
N GLY A 494 35.16 12.89 7.06
CA GLY A 494 34.66 11.73 7.76
C GLY A 494 33.77 12.06 8.97
N LYS A 495 33.89 11.28 10.04
CA LYS A 495 33.09 11.45 11.25
C LYS A 495 33.54 12.66 12.05
N ILE A 496 32.59 13.49 12.48
CA ILE A 496 32.82 14.62 13.39
C ILE A 496 32.13 14.30 14.72
N GLU A 497 32.89 14.31 15.81
CA GLU A 497 32.37 14.11 17.17
C GLU A 497 32.77 15.35 18.01
N ILE A 498 31.75 16.03 18.54
CA ILE A 498 31.94 17.24 19.36
C ILE A 498 31.75 16.82 20.82
N PHE A 499 32.76 17.17 21.66
CA PHE A 499 32.76 16.98 23.09
C PHE A 499 32.60 18.35 23.80
N GLU A 500 32.64 18.37 25.11
CA GLU A 500 32.47 19.60 25.88
C GLU A 500 33.53 20.67 25.51
N ASP A 501 34.81 20.31 25.47
CA ASP A 501 35.93 21.24 25.27
C ASP A 501 36.74 20.99 24.00
N ASN A 502 36.48 19.90 23.28
CA ASN A 502 37.18 19.54 22.06
C ASN A 502 36.27 18.89 21.02
N THR A 503 36.76 18.82 19.78
CA THR A 503 36.08 18.17 18.67
C THR A 503 37.04 17.26 17.93
N THR A 504 36.63 16.03 17.60
CA THR A 504 37.39 15.18 16.70
C THR A 504 36.79 15.20 15.31
N VAL A 505 37.63 15.22 14.27
CA VAL A 505 37.21 15.15 12.86
C VAL A 505 38.12 14.19 12.11
N GLU A 506 37.52 13.37 11.26
CA GLU A 506 38.21 12.40 10.41
C GLU A 506 38.44 13.01 9.01
N ILE A 507 39.70 13.11 8.59
CA ILE A 507 40.16 13.67 7.31
C ILE A 507 40.86 12.54 6.51
N PRO A 508 40.64 12.42 5.18
CA PRO A 508 41.36 11.45 4.36
C PRO A 508 42.89 11.65 4.48
N GLN A 509 43.63 10.56 4.57
CA GLN A 509 45.08 10.58 4.78
C GLN A 509 45.81 11.35 3.67
N GLU A 510 45.31 11.30 2.44
CA GLU A 510 45.88 12.05 1.30
C GLU A 510 45.87 13.56 1.48
N GLN A 511 44.96 14.10 2.30
CA GLN A 511 44.76 15.54 2.51
C GLN A 511 45.06 15.98 3.95
N ALA A 512 45.55 15.04 4.76
CA ALA A 512 45.81 15.27 6.18
C ALA A 512 46.87 16.36 6.42
N GLU A 513 47.97 16.37 5.65
CA GLU A 513 49.05 17.37 5.76
C GLU A 513 48.59 18.76 5.31
N GLU A 514 47.81 18.85 4.23
CA GLU A 514 47.26 20.09 3.71
C GLU A 514 46.27 20.70 4.71
N VAL A 515 45.36 19.88 5.29
CA VAL A 515 44.44 20.35 6.33
C VAL A 515 45.16 20.79 7.57
N LEU A 516 46.20 20.07 8.01
CA LEU A 516 46.98 20.44 9.18
C LEU A 516 47.69 21.81 9.00
N SER A 517 48.28 22.04 7.84
CA SER A 517 48.98 23.29 7.52
C SER A 517 48.03 24.49 7.34
N SER A 518 46.92 24.28 6.63
CA SER A 518 45.94 25.34 6.33
C SER A 518 45.05 25.72 7.52
N MET A 519 44.92 24.83 8.49
CA MET A 519 44.08 25.04 9.68
C MET A 519 44.89 25.52 10.90
N GLN A 520 46.20 25.68 10.79
CA GLN A 520 46.98 26.29 11.86
C GLN A 520 46.54 27.75 12.06
N ASP A 521 46.36 28.15 13.31
CA ASP A 521 45.90 29.50 13.69
C ASP A 521 44.57 29.94 13.07
N CYS A 522 43.70 29.02 12.74
CA CYS A 522 42.38 29.35 12.18
C CYS A 522 41.39 29.83 13.25
N ARG A 523 40.36 30.56 12.79
CA ARG A 523 39.20 30.91 13.62
C ARG A 523 38.00 30.16 13.11
N ILE A 524 37.33 29.41 14.00
CA ILE A 524 36.04 28.76 13.73
C ILE A 524 35.00 29.43 14.63
N ASN A 525 33.92 29.91 14.04
CA ASN A 525 32.88 30.67 14.75
C ASN A 525 33.46 31.84 15.60
N GLY A 526 34.46 32.58 15.03
CA GLY A 526 35.10 33.73 15.68
C GLY A 526 36.11 33.39 16.76
N LYS A 527 36.27 32.14 17.18
CA LYS A 527 37.26 31.68 18.18
C LYS A 527 38.50 31.12 17.49
N LYS A 528 39.68 31.52 18.00
CA LYS A 528 40.97 30.95 17.59
C LYS A 528 41.03 29.50 18.10
N VAL A 529 41.28 28.53 17.21
CA VAL A 529 41.38 27.12 17.55
C VAL A 529 42.70 26.55 17.08
N ARG A 530 43.15 25.50 17.77
CA ARG A 530 44.31 24.71 17.37
C ARG A 530 43.86 23.34 16.91
N ILE A 531 44.45 22.87 15.82
CA ILE A 531 44.23 21.54 15.30
C ILE A 531 45.51 20.71 15.45
N SER A 532 45.37 19.47 15.85
CA SER A 532 46.46 18.51 15.96
C SER A 532 46.02 17.11 15.59
N VAL A 533 46.95 16.25 15.19
CA VAL A 533 46.68 14.87 14.84
C VAL A 533 46.58 14.06 16.13
N LEU A 534 45.49 13.28 16.28
CA LEU A 534 45.37 12.29 17.33
C LEU A 534 46.28 11.10 17.00
N PRO A 535 47.23 10.71 17.88
CA PRO A 535 48.07 9.53 17.65
C PRO A 535 47.18 8.28 17.57
N THR A 536 47.18 7.60 16.45
CA THR A 536 46.55 6.29 16.31
C THR A 536 47.38 5.27 17.10
N GLU A 537 46.82 4.71 18.16
CA GLU A 537 47.38 3.49 18.76
C GLU A 537 47.36 2.38 17.71
N LYS A 538 48.56 2.03 17.25
CA LYS A 538 48.78 0.88 16.38
C LYS A 538 48.30 -0.37 17.15
N ARG A 539 47.16 -0.93 16.78
CA ARG A 539 46.78 -2.29 17.14
C ARG A 539 47.90 -3.22 16.71
N ARG A 540 48.82 -3.55 17.64
CA ARG A 540 49.77 -4.62 17.45
C ARG A 540 48.97 -5.92 17.24
N LYS A 541 49.04 -6.48 16.02
CA LYS A 541 48.71 -7.88 15.79
C LYS A 541 49.69 -8.72 16.62
N GLY A 542 49.28 -9.11 17.78
CA GLY A 542 50.00 -10.04 18.65
C GLY A 542 49.79 -11.46 18.13
N ALA A 543 50.90 -12.09 17.80
CA ALA A 543 50.99 -13.50 17.50
C ALA A 543 50.54 -14.37 18.66
N ASP A 544 49.97 -15.52 18.32
CA ASP A 544 49.73 -16.65 19.18
C ASP A 544 50.93 -16.97 20.08
N GLN A 545 50.71 -16.97 21.40
CA GLN A 545 51.42 -17.84 22.32
C GLN A 545 50.43 -18.40 23.32
N LYS A 546 50.19 -19.69 23.12
CA LYS A 546 49.60 -20.57 24.13
C LYS A 546 50.61 -20.68 25.27
N GLU A 547 50.26 -20.23 26.45
CA GLU A 547 50.85 -20.75 27.67
C GLU A 547 49.78 -21.24 28.63
N LYS A 548 49.93 -22.51 28.93
CA LYS A 548 49.24 -23.26 29.97
C LYS A 548 49.63 -22.70 31.33
N PHE A 549 48.67 -22.32 32.15
CA PHE A 549 48.83 -22.34 33.60
C PHE A 549 47.76 -23.22 34.25
N LYS A 550 48.30 -24.12 35.07
CA LYS A 550 47.61 -25.14 35.85
C LYS A 550 46.73 -24.54 36.96
N LYS A 551 45.72 -25.32 37.24
CA LYS A 551 44.91 -25.37 38.46
C LYS A 551 45.70 -25.04 39.73
N ASP A 552 45.10 -24.22 40.60
CA ASP A 552 44.94 -24.58 42.00
C ASP A 552 43.72 -23.85 42.59
N GLY A 553 42.91 -24.65 43.27
CA GLY A 553 41.64 -24.23 43.80
C GLY A 553 41.75 -23.52 45.13
N LYS A 554 40.74 -22.71 45.40
CA LYS A 554 40.16 -22.57 46.73
C LYS A 554 38.74 -22.07 46.64
N LYS A 555 37.85 -22.88 47.17
CA LYS A 555 36.46 -22.55 47.48
C LYS A 555 36.42 -21.43 48.53
N ALA A 556 35.59 -20.45 48.31
CA ALA A 556 34.98 -19.69 49.38
C ALA A 556 33.55 -19.36 48.99
N SER A 557 32.66 -20.00 49.69
CA SER A 557 31.24 -19.72 49.76
C SER A 557 30.98 -18.33 50.35
N PHE A 558 30.10 -17.57 49.78
CA PHE A 558 29.36 -16.54 50.52
C PHE A 558 27.93 -16.47 50.10
N GLU A 559 27.11 -16.37 51.09
CA GLU A 559 25.69 -16.58 51.26
C GLU A 559 24.81 -15.55 50.51
N LYS A 560 23.62 -16.02 50.21
CA LYS A 560 22.43 -15.25 49.92
C LYS A 560 22.07 -14.33 51.08
N SER A 561 21.83 -13.07 50.87
CA SER A 561 20.98 -12.29 51.74
C SER A 561 19.92 -11.53 50.91
N SER A 562 18.72 -12.01 51.14
CA SER A 562 17.45 -11.37 50.86
C SER A 562 17.31 -10.04 51.64
N PHE A 563 16.87 -9.00 51.02
CA PHE A 563 16.29 -7.86 51.74
C PHE A 563 14.88 -7.55 51.24
N GLN A 564 13.99 -7.69 52.21
CA GLN A 564 12.57 -7.43 52.19
C GLN A 564 12.28 -5.93 52.27
N ASN A 565 11.20 -5.59 51.66
CA ASN A 565 10.44 -4.33 51.68
C ASN A 565 9.96 -3.96 53.10
N PRO A 566 9.93 -2.73 53.57
CA PRO A 566 9.06 -2.32 54.66
C PRO A 566 7.97 -1.35 54.25
N ARG A 567 6.86 -1.68 54.84
CA ARG A 567 5.49 -1.13 54.80
C ARG A 567 5.36 0.34 55.22
N LYS A 568 4.35 0.95 54.59
CA LYS A 568 3.36 1.93 55.05
C LYS A 568 3.48 2.53 56.44
N ARG A 569 3.45 3.84 56.51
CA ARG A 569 2.68 4.61 57.52
C ARG A 569 2.14 5.90 56.89
N GLY A 570 0.82 6.10 57.03
CA GLY A 570 0.13 7.31 56.62
C GLY A 570 0.25 8.40 57.69
N PHE A 571 0.04 9.62 57.24
CA PHE A 571 -0.55 10.72 58.04
C PHE A 571 -1.29 11.72 57.15
N SER A 572 -2.32 12.23 57.73
CA SER A 572 -3.46 13.03 57.25
C SER A 572 -3.14 14.44 56.77
N GLU A 573 -4.04 14.88 55.88
CA GLU A 573 -4.59 16.20 55.67
C GLU A 573 -3.78 17.49 55.92
N ASN A 574 -3.62 18.30 54.88
CA ASN A 574 -4.07 19.68 54.95
C ASN A 574 -4.37 20.27 53.58
N LYS A 575 -5.58 20.83 53.46
CA LYS A 575 -6.08 21.62 52.31
C LYS A 575 -5.34 22.95 52.26
N ASN A 576 -4.88 23.36 51.07
CA ASN A 576 -5.17 24.71 50.60
C ASN A 576 -4.89 24.91 49.09
N ASN A 577 -5.83 25.52 48.48
CA ASN A 577 -6.02 26.07 47.16
C ASN A 577 -4.76 26.62 46.44
N SER A 578 -4.55 26.21 45.19
CA SER A 578 -4.33 27.20 44.12
C SER A 578 -4.65 26.58 42.75
N LYS A 579 -5.74 27.06 42.16
CA LYS A 579 -6.15 26.80 40.76
C LYS A 579 -5.04 27.30 39.80
N ARG A 580 -4.41 26.41 39.08
CA ARG A 580 -3.76 26.72 37.80
C ARG A 580 -4.44 25.91 36.70
N LYS A 581 -5.23 26.63 35.86
CA LYS A 581 -5.83 26.13 34.63
C LYS A 581 -4.72 25.65 33.69
N LYS A 582 -4.74 24.41 33.28
CA LYS A 582 -4.02 23.91 32.13
C LYS A 582 -4.86 24.23 30.90
N ALA A 583 -4.39 25.16 30.06
CA ALA A 583 -4.96 25.44 28.77
C ALA A 583 -4.75 24.24 27.83
N SER A 584 -5.76 23.90 27.07
CA SER A 584 -5.78 22.81 26.10
C SER A 584 -4.90 23.15 24.89
N TYR A 585 -4.41 22.13 24.24
CA TYR A 585 -3.46 22.21 23.09
C TYR A 585 -4.01 22.98 21.88
N SER A 586 -5.33 23.26 21.84
CA SER A 586 -6.01 24.01 20.77
C SER A 586 -5.87 25.53 20.83
N GLU A 587 -5.45 26.10 21.97
CA GLU A 587 -5.30 27.55 22.11
C GLU A 587 -3.91 28.10 21.72
N ARG A 588 -2.95 27.23 21.39
CA ARG A 588 -1.59 27.65 20.98
C ARG A 588 -1.42 27.87 19.48
N PHE A 589 -2.41 27.58 18.65
CA PHE A 589 -2.34 27.78 17.20
C PHE A 589 -3.13 29.00 16.68
N ALA A 590 -3.86 29.71 17.52
CA ALA A 590 -4.65 30.89 17.12
C ALA A 590 -3.88 32.22 17.17
N SER A 591 -2.61 32.26 17.59
CA SER A 591 -1.84 33.51 17.78
C SER A 591 -0.74 33.77 16.73
N TYR A 592 -0.78 33.09 15.57
CA TYR A 592 0.23 33.29 14.51
C TYR A 592 -0.32 33.77 13.15
N THR A 593 -1.55 34.29 13.12
CA THR A 593 -2.12 34.89 11.89
C THR A 593 -2.75 36.24 12.17
N GLU A 594 -2.00 37.19 12.73
CA GLU A 594 -2.33 38.62 12.68
C GLU A 594 -1.07 39.43 12.95
N SER A 595 -0.33 39.72 11.86
CA SER A 595 0.49 40.94 11.74
C SER A 595 1.23 40.94 10.38
N SER A 596 0.68 41.64 9.42
CA SER A 596 1.45 42.29 8.36
C SER A 596 0.72 43.55 7.91
N PRO A 597 1.42 44.66 7.75
CA PRO A 597 0.81 45.98 7.62
C PRO A 597 0.42 46.30 6.18
N GLU A 598 -0.68 47.07 6.11
CA GLU A 598 -1.11 47.83 4.94
C GLU A 598 0.01 48.69 4.35
N ASN A 599 0.12 48.71 3.04
CA ASN A 599 0.65 49.85 2.32
C ASN A 599 -0.20 50.14 1.07
N SER A 600 -0.73 51.34 1.12
CA SER A 600 -1.50 52.06 0.15
C SER A 600 -0.71 52.46 -1.10
N SER A 601 -1.38 52.44 -2.27
CA SER A 601 -1.50 53.59 -3.25
C SER A 601 -2.11 53.06 -4.53
N GLN A 602 -3.28 53.52 -4.85
CA GLN A 602 -3.72 54.55 -5.79
C GLN A 602 -3.58 54.22 -7.29
N ASN A 603 -4.72 54.39 -7.93
CA ASN A 603 -4.95 54.79 -9.33
C ASN A 603 -4.86 53.69 -10.40
N ASP A 604 -5.75 53.54 -11.38
CA ASP A 604 -6.68 54.46 -12.00
C ASP A 604 -7.72 53.71 -12.85
N LYS A 605 -8.86 54.38 -13.01
CA LYS A 605 -9.99 54.14 -13.89
C LYS A 605 -9.61 53.86 -15.36
N PHE A 606 -10.34 52.99 -16.04
CA PHE A 606 -10.89 53.28 -17.37
C PHE A 606 -12.03 52.29 -17.72
N ARG A 607 -13.25 52.75 -17.66
CA ARG A 607 -14.39 52.89 -18.56
C ARG A 607 -14.52 51.90 -19.72
N SER A 608 -15.61 51.15 -19.59
CA SER A 608 -16.71 50.88 -20.56
C SER A 608 -16.49 51.10 -22.06
N LYS A 609 -16.92 50.11 -22.86
CA LYS A 609 -17.89 50.34 -23.93
C LYS A 609 -18.54 49.02 -24.42
N LYS A 610 -19.86 49.09 -24.43
CA LYS A 610 -20.79 48.24 -25.17
C LYS A 610 -20.49 48.29 -26.68
N HIS A 611 -20.68 47.20 -27.40
CA HIS A 611 -21.44 47.27 -28.66
C HIS A 611 -22.10 45.92 -28.99
N ASN A 612 -23.31 46.11 -29.40
CA ASN A 612 -24.38 45.21 -29.79
C ASN A 612 -24.28 44.84 -31.30
N LYS A 613 -25.09 43.82 -31.67
CA LYS A 613 -25.63 43.52 -33.04
C LYS A 613 -24.67 42.70 -33.94
N THR A 614 -25.10 41.69 -34.66
CA THR A 614 -26.36 41.48 -35.39
C THR A 614 -26.49 40.03 -35.83
N ARG A 615 -27.70 39.54 -35.82
CA ARG A 615 -28.35 38.52 -36.62
C ARG A 615 -27.74 38.20 -38.00
N GLY A 616 -27.73 36.89 -38.34
CA GLY A 616 -27.65 36.40 -39.71
C GLY A 616 -28.18 34.96 -39.79
N LYS A 617 -29.44 34.80 -40.11
CA LYS A 617 -30.06 33.57 -40.62
C LYS A 617 -29.48 33.27 -42.00
N PHE A 618 -29.20 32.02 -42.30
CA PHE A 618 -29.46 31.49 -43.63
C PHE A 618 -29.75 29.98 -43.63
N HIS A 619 -30.73 29.68 -44.38
CA HIS A 619 -31.43 28.45 -44.72
C HIS A 619 -30.58 27.44 -45.53
N SER A 620 -30.80 26.17 -45.22
CA SER A 620 -31.34 25.09 -46.09
C SER A 620 -30.50 24.52 -47.24
N LYS A 621 -30.51 23.22 -47.28
CA LYS A 621 -30.84 22.25 -48.34
C LYS A 621 -29.73 21.34 -48.88
N HIS A 622 -30.07 20.07 -48.79
CA HIS A 622 -29.81 18.93 -49.71
C HIS A 622 -28.36 18.47 -49.94
N LYS A 623 -28.02 17.31 -49.62
CA LYS A 623 -28.35 15.96 -50.11
C LYS A 623 -27.98 14.91 -49.07
#